data_7de2525b915b2640c45f666ef78b14f6
#
_entry.id   7de2525b915b2640c45f666ef78b14f6
#
_cell.length_a   1.000
_cell.length_b   1.000
_cell.length_c   1.000
_cell.angle_alpha   90.00
_cell.angle_beta   90.00
_cell.angle_gamma   90.00
#
_symmetry.space_group_name_H-M   'P 1'
#
loop_
_entity.id
_entity.type
_entity.pdbx_description
1 polymer ?
#
loop_
_entity_poly.entity_id
_entity_poly.type
_entity_poly.pdbx_seq_one_letter_code
_entity_poly.pdbx_strand_id
1 'polypeptide(L)'
;AFFGRDSESTLPVWSARDGYPGNPSYREFHRDLGWDLSIENLKKIGIKEKRPLGIKLFKITSQNTSLENKQEYDPEAANESVEKDADNYLKERKKQLIKLEKSMQIEPLLIAPFDAELFGHWWFEGPKFLSHLFIKSKKEGIKLITLKESLKLTPKIQLCNPSPSSWGQGGFHNYWLNK
;
A
#
# COMPACT_ATOMS: atom_id res chain seq x y z
N ALA A 1 -4.66 20.03 14.26
CA ALA A 1 -4.21 20.36 12.88
C ALA A 1 -4.93 19.45 11.87
N PHE A 2 -5.21 19.98 10.71
CA PHE A 2 -5.72 19.25 9.57
C PHE A 2 -4.57 19.00 8.58
N PHE A 3 -4.49 17.78 8.05
CA PHE A 3 -3.48 17.40 7.08
C PHE A 3 -4.17 16.91 5.81
N GLY A 4 -3.92 17.57 4.69
CA GLY A 4 -4.41 17.13 3.39
C GLY A 4 -3.61 15.94 2.86
N ARG A 5 -4.32 14.91 2.37
CA ARG A 5 -3.69 13.76 1.72
C ARG A 5 -3.18 14.14 0.33
N ASP A 6 -1.94 13.79 0.05
CA ASP A 6 -1.38 13.87 -1.30
C ASP A 6 -1.78 12.63 -2.12
N SER A 7 -2.52 12.85 -3.20
CA SER A 7 -3.04 11.76 -4.04
C SER A 7 -1.94 11.10 -4.87
N GLU A 8 -0.96 11.86 -5.36
CA GLU A 8 0.10 11.35 -6.22
C GLU A 8 1.01 10.37 -5.46
N SER A 9 1.26 10.61 -4.17
CA SER A 9 2.02 9.69 -3.33
C SER A 9 1.19 8.51 -2.80
N THR A 10 -0.13 8.67 -2.68
CA THR A 10 -0.98 7.68 -2.03
C THR A 10 -1.52 6.63 -2.99
N LEU A 11 -1.98 7.03 -4.17
CA LEU A 11 -2.61 6.12 -5.13
C LEU A 11 -1.74 4.91 -5.53
N PRO A 12 -0.42 5.07 -5.80
CA PRO A 12 0.42 3.92 -6.17
C PRO A 12 0.56 2.86 -5.08
N VAL A 13 0.33 3.21 -3.83
CA VAL A 13 0.41 2.29 -2.69
C VAL A 13 -0.95 1.67 -2.35
N TRP A 14 -2.04 2.36 -2.65
CA TRP A 14 -3.41 1.89 -2.39
C TRP A 14 -3.95 0.93 -3.44
N SER A 15 -3.62 1.16 -4.70
CA SER A 15 -4.26 0.44 -5.79
C SER A 15 -3.64 -0.94 -5.98
N ALA A 16 -4.41 -1.99 -5.73
CA ALA A 16 -4.06 -3.35 -6.13
C ALA A 16 -4.14 -3.55 -7.65
N ARG A 17 -4.81 -2.65 -8.38
CA ARG A 17 -4.93 -2.73 -9.83
C ARG A 17 -3.80 -2.01 -10.56
N ASP A 18 -3.55 -0.76 -10.17
CA ASP A 18 -2.67 0.14 -10.92
C ASP A 18 -1.44 0.56 -10.12
N GLY A 19 -1.29 0.05 -8.89
CA GLY A 19 -0.21 0.36 -7.96
C GLY A 19 0.69 -0.83 -7.63
N TYR A 20 1.63 -0.59 -6.74
CA TYR A 20 2.61 -1.59 -6.30
C TYR A 20 1.98 -2.87 -5.73
N PRO A 21 0.91 -2.83 -4.91
CA PRO A 21 0.32 -4.05 -4.35
C PRO A 21 -0.17 -5.05 -5.39
N GLY A 22 -0.39 -4.60 -6.63
CA GLY A 22 -0.79 -5.44 -7.78
C GLY A 22 0.36 -6.08 -8.54
N ASN A 23 1.60 -5.97 -8.08
CA ASN A 23 2.75 -6.54 -8.77
C ASN A 23 2.59 -8.06 -8.96
N PRO A 24 2.80 -8.57 -10.18
CA PRO A 24 2.61 -9.99 -10.51
C PRO A 24 3.41 -10.98 -9.66
N SER A 25 4.52 -10.55 -9.09
CA SER A 25 5.39 -11.39 -8.24
C SER A 25 4.91 -11.50 -6.79
N TYR A 26 3.98 -10.63 -6.38
CA TYR A 26 3.51 -10.59 -4.99
C TYR A 26 2.51 -11.68 -4.69
N ARG A 27 2.35 -11.98 -3.40
CA ARG A 27 1.49 -13.03 -2.90
C ARG A 27 0.01 -12.72 -3.18
N GLU A 28 -0.68 -13.67 -3.79
CA GLU A 28 -2.11 -13.58 -4.06
C GLU A 28 -2.91 -13.62 -2.75
N PHE A 29 -3.75 -12.62 -2.54
CA PHE A 29 -4.57 -12.52 -1.33
C PHE A 29 -5.80 -13.43 -1.35
N HIS A 30 -6.46 -13.54 -2.50
CA HIS A 30 -7.77 -14.20 -2.58
C HIS A 30 -7.68 -15.73 -2.66
N ARG A 31 -6.57 -16.30 -3.17
CA ARG A 31 -6.38 -17.74 -3.22
C ARG A 31 -5.88 -18.27 -1.87
N ASP A 32 -6.51 -19.31 -1.38
CA ASP A 32 -6.23 -19.87 -0.06
C ASP A 32 -6.25 -21.41 -0.11
N LEU A 33 -5.26 -22.04 0.53
CA LEU A 33 -5.10 -23.50 0.56
C LEU A 33 -6.34 -24.21 1.11
N GLY A 34 -7.10 -23.57 2.00
CA GLY A 34 -8.33 -24.11 2.54
C GLY A 34 -9.45 -24.29 1.52
N TRP A 35 -9.40 -23.57 0.40
CA TRP A 35 -10.30 -23.75 -0.74
C TRP A 35 -9.74 -24.74 -1.77
N ASP A 36 -8.41 -24.79 -1.92
CA ASP A 36 -7.73 -25.65 -2.90
C ASP A 36 -7.70 -27.11 -2.47
N LEU A 37 -7.53 -27.41 -1.18
CA LEU A 37 -7.48 -28.78 -0.68
C LEU A 37 -8.84 -29.51 -0.79
N SER A 38 -8.78 -30.82 -1.06
CA SER A 38 -9.96 -31.66 -0.96
C SER A 38 -10.46 -31.75 0.47
N ILE A 39 -11.79 -32.00 0.67
CA ILE A 39 -12.36 -32.16 2.02
C ILE A 39 -11.73 -33.33 2.77
N GLU A 40 -11.27 -34.37 2.07
CA GLU A 40 -10.57 -35.50 2.65
C GLU A 40 -9.24 -35.10 3.26
N ASN A 41 -8.46 -34.29 2.54
CA ASN A 41 -7.18 -33.79 3.04
C ASN A 41 -7.37 -32.79 4.19
N LEU A 42 -8.38 -31.93 4.13
CA LEU A 42 -8.77 -31.08 5.26
C LEU A 42 -9.11 -31.84 6.51
N LYS A 43 -9.88 -32.94 6.37
CA LYS A 43 -10.23 -33.82 7.51
C LYS A 43 -9.01 -34.49 8.16
N LYS A 44 -7.97 -34.86 7.38
CA LYS A 44 -6.72 -35.42 7.92
C LYS A 44 -5.99 -34.48 8.87
N ILE A 45 -6.17 -33.17 8.68
CA ILE A 45 -5.60 -32.11 9.54
C ILE A 45 -6.63 -31.52 10.52
N GLY A 46 -7.75 -32.22 10.74
CA GLY A 46 -8.77 -31.85 11.73
C GLY A 46 -9.76 -30.78 11.28
N ILE A 47 -9.77 -30.39 10.02
CA ILE A 47 -10.67 -29.36 9.47
C ILE A 47 -11.86 -30.08 8.81
N LYS A 48 -13.06 -29.81 9.30
CA LYS A 48 -14.27 -30.51 8.88
C LYS A 48 -14.95 -29.95 7.63
N GLU A 49 -14.67 -28.73 7.29
CA GLU A 49 -15.31 -28.01 6.18
C GLU A 49 -14.31 -27.07 5.47
N LYS A 50 -14.60 -26.73 4.23
CA LYS A 50 -13.79 -25.74 3.50
C LYS A 50 -13.95 -24.36 4.15
N ARG A 51 -12.81 -23.70 4.42
CA ARG A 51 -12.73 -22.36 4.99
C ARG A 51 -11.35 -21.77 4.71
N PRO A 52 -11.17 -20.43 4.78
CA PRO A 52 -9.85 -19.84 4.72
C PRO A 52 -8.95 -20.35 5.86
N LEU A 53 -7.75 -20.75 5.54
CA LEU A 53 -6.71 -21.16 6.50
C LEU A 53 -5.64 -20.10 6.70
N GLY A 54 -5.67 -19.04 5.90
CA GLY A 54 -4.62 -18.02 5.88
C GLY A 54 -3.32 -18.48 5.20
N ILE A 55 -3.33 -19.65 4.56
CA ILE A 55 -2.15 -20.22 3.89
C ILE A 55 -2.21 -19.87 2.40
N LYS A 56 -1.29 -19.03 1.97
CA LYS A 56 -1.23 -18.45 0.61
C LYS A 56 0.03 -18.93 -0.08
N LEU A 57 -0.11 -19.77 -1.10
CA LEU A 57 1.01 -20.42 -1.82
C LEU A 57 1.22 -19.88 -3.24
N PHE A 58 0.38 -18.95 -3.68
CA PHE A 58 0.37 -18.47 -5.06
C PHE A 58 0.69 -16.98 -5.14
N LYS A 59 1.21 -16.56 -6.27
CA LYS A 59 1.44 -15.15 -6.61
C LYS A 59 0.31 -14.58 -7.46
N ILE A 60 0.22 -13.28 -7.56
CA ILE A 60 -0.76 -12.57 -8.39
C ILE A 60 -0.69 -13.01 -9.86
N THR A 61 0.50 -13.30 -10.37
CA THR A 61 0.77 -13.78 -11.74
C THR A 61 0.41 -12.75 -12.80
N SER A 62 -0.87 -12.38 -12.89
CA SER A 62 -1.37 -11.20 -13.61
C SER A 62 -2.78 -10.87 -13.12
N GLN A 63 -3.24 -9.66 -13.43
CA GLN A 63 -4.61 -9.22 -13.09
C GLN A 63 -5.70 -10.04 -13.80
N ASN A 64 -5.39 -10.56 -15.00
CA ASN A 64 -6.34 -11.31 -15.83
C ASN A 64 -6.27 -12.83 -15.62
N THR A 65 -5.37 -13.31 -14.76
CA THR A 65 -5.24 -14.74 -14.47
C THR A 65 -6.29 -15.14 -13.43
N SER A 66 -7.12 -16.15 -13.78
CA SER A 66 -8.11 -16.71 -12.85
C SER A 66 -7.42 -17.34 -11.63
N LEU A 67 -8.13 -17.46 -10.51
CA LEU A 67 -7.54 -17.95 -9.26
C LEU A 67 -6.94 -19.35 -9.40
N GLU A 68 -7.56 -20.24 -10.20
CA GLU A 68 -7.09 -21.61 -10.42
C GLU A 68 -5.74 -21.65 -11.19
N ASN A 69 -5.49 -20.66 -12.03
CA ASN A 69 -4.32 -20.60 -12.92
C ASN A 69 -3.17 -19.76 -12.37
N LYS A 70 -3.26 -19.30 -11.13
CA LYS A 70 -2.18 -18.57 -10.46
C LYS A 70 -0.95 -19.46 -10.30
N GLN A 71 0.24 -18.89 -10.54
CA GLN A 71 1.51 -19.57 -10.40
C GLN A 71 1.96 -19.58 -8.92
N GLU A 72 2.84 -20.51 -8.59
CA GLU A 72 3.43 -20.59 -7.25
C GLU A 72 4.16 -19.30 -6.87
N TYR A 73 4.05 -18.96 -5.60
CA TYR A 73 4.71 -17.78 -5.02
C TYR A 73 6.19 -18.05 -4.81
N ASP A 74 7.01 -17.17 -5.33
CA ASP A 74 8.45 -17.16 -5.16
C ASP A 74 8.85 -15.98 -4.25
N PRO A 75 9.27 -16.26 -3.00
CA PRO A 75 9.66 -15.23 -2.05
C PRO A 75 10.90 -14.41 -2.49
N GLU A 76 11.81 -14.99 -3.24
CA GLU A 76 13.03 -14.30 -3.71
C GLU A 76 12.66 -13.29 -4.81
N ALA A 77 11.92 -13.72 -5.81
CA ALA A 77 11.42 -12.85 -6.86
C ALA A 77 10.51 -11.72 -6.31
N ALA A 78 9.70 -12.03 -5.29
CA ALA A 78 8.88 -11.02 -4.60
C ALA A 78 9.76 -10.00 -3.86
N ASN A 79 10.82 -10.42 -3.18
CA ASN A 79 11.75 -9.54 -2.49
C ASN A 79 12.47 -8.58 -3.44
N GLU A 80 12.95 -9.08 -4.57
CA GLU A 80 13.56 -8.24 -5.60
C GLU A 80 12.57 -7.20 -6.14
N SER A 81 11.31 -7.61 -6.34
CA SER A 81 10.26 -6.72 -6.82
C SER A 81 9.95 -5.62 -5.80
N VAL A 82 9.86 -5.96 -4.51
CA VAL A 82 9.64 -5.00 -3.42
C VAL A 82 10.75 -3.95 -3.37
N GLU A 83 11.99 -4.37 -3.52
CA GLU A 83 13.12 -3.44 -3.53
C GLU A 83 13.05 -2.46 -4.70
N LYS A 84 12.76 -2.97 -5.91
CA LYS A 84 12.58 -2.14 -7.13
C LYS A 84 11.41 -1.17 -6.99
N ASP A 85 10.29 -1.64 -6.44
CA ASP A 85 9.09 -0.82 -6.23
C ASP A 85 9.34 0.29 -5.21
N ALA A 86 10.06 0.01 -4.13
CA ALA A 86 10.45 1.01 -3.13
C ALA A 86 11.41 2.06 -3.73
N ASP A 87 12.39 1.63 -4.54
CA ASP A 87 13.29 2.53 -5.24
C ASP A 87 12.53 3.42 -6.23
N ASN A 88 11.60 2.86 -6.97
CA ASN A 88 10.74 3.60 -7.88
C ASN A 88 9.90 4.63 -7.13
N TYR A 89 9.24 4.24 -6.04
CA TYR A 89 8.45 5.15 -5.22
C TYR A 89 9.27 6.35 -4.73
N LEU A 90 10.46 6.09 -4.16
CA LEU A 90 11.32 7.16 -3.66
C LEU A 90 11.78 8.10 -4.79
N LYS A 91 12.14 7.57 -5.95
CA LYS A 91 12.51 8.38 -7.12
C LYS A 91 11.38 9.27 -7.59
N GLU A 92 10.16 8.74 -7.66
CA GLU A 92 8.99 9.52 -8.05
C GLU A 92 8.64 10.59 -7.00
N ARG A 93 8.71 10.27 -5.71
CA ARG A 93 8.51 11.27 -4.65
C ARG A 93 9.58 12.37 -4.67
N LYS A 94 10.82 12.02 -4.94
CA LYS A 94 11.89 13.02 -5.11
C LYS A 94 11.61 13.99 -6.27
N LYS A 95 11.17 13.47 -7.42
CA LYS A 95 10.78 14.30 -8.57
C LYS A 95 9.62 15.23 -8.21
N GLN A 96 8.61 14.71 -7.53
CA GLN A 96 7.46 15.47 -7.07
C GLN A 96 7.87 16.58 -6.10
N LEU A 97 8.70 16.28 -5.10
CA LEU A 97 9.20 17.26 -4.14
C LEU A 97 9.97 18.39 -4.83
N ILE A 98 10.88 18.06 -5.75
CA ILE A 98 11.65 19.05 -6.52
C ILE A 98 10.72 19.96 -7.35
N LYS A 99 9.67 19.38 -7.95
CA LYS A 99 8.68 20.15 -8.71
C LYS A 99 7.89 21.11 -7.81
N LEU A 100 7.45 20.63 -6.65
CA LEU A 100 6.70 21.42 -5.67
C LEU A 100 7.55 22.54 -5.09
N GLU A 101 8.79 22.27 -4.72
CA GLU A 101 9.73 23.29 -4.21
C GLU A 101 9.88 24.47 -5.17
N LYS A 102 10.04 24.20 -6.46
CA LYS A 102 10.13 25.24 -7.50
C LYS A 102 8.85 26.07 -7.62
N SER A 103 7.69 25.49 -7.38
CA SER A 103 6.40 26.18 -7.54
C SER A 103 5.93 26.89 -6.27
N MET A 104 6.25 26.36 -5.09
CA MET A 104 5.69 26.84 -3.83
C MET A 104 6.59 27.84 -3.09
N GLN A 105 7.88 27.93 -3.45
CA GLN A 105 8.88 28.77 -2.78
C GLN A 105 9.02 28.51 -1.28
N ILE A 106 8.61 27.33 -0.83
CA ILE A 106 8.73 26.82 0.53
C ILE A 106 9.16 25.35 0.47
N GLU A 107 9.72 24.84 1.57
CA GLU A 107 10.05 23.41 1.69
C GLU A 107 8.76 22.57 1.58
N PRO A 108 8.64 21.69 0.57
CA PRO A 108 7.43 20.92 0.35
C PRO A 108 7.31 19.77 1.33
N LEU A 109 6.06 19.45 1.68
CA LEU A 109 5.70 18.31 2.52
C LEU A 109 4.64 17.46 1.81
N LEU A 110 4.92 16.16 1.65
CA LEU A 110 3.95 15.19 1.14
C LEU A 110 3.34 14.42 2.32
N ILE A 111 2.03 14.34 2.35
CA ILE A 111 1.28 13.60 3.38
C ILE A 111 0.64 12.38 2.73
N ALA A 112 1.14 11.20 3.05
CA ALA A 112 0.67 9.92 2.52
C ALA A 112 0.14 9.02 3.66
N PRO A 113 -1.10 9.20 4.10
CA PRO A 113 -1.72 8.34 5.09
C PRO A 113 -2.17 7.02 4.46
N PHE A 114 -1.96 5.93 5.19
CA PHE A 114 -2.38 4.58 4.81
C PHE A 114 -3.01 3.86 5.98
N ASP A 115 -3.94 2.96 5.69
CA ASP A 115 -4.45 2.02 6.69
C ASP A 115 -3.34 1.02 7.06
N ALA A 116 -3.17 0.78 8.35
CA ALA A 116 -2.11 -0.10 8.85
C ALA A 116 -2.24 -1.53 8.32
N GLU A 117 -3.47 -2.02 8.18
CA GLU A 117 -3.78 -3.36 7.68
C GLU A 117 -3.42 -3.59 6.20
N LEU A 118 -3.23 -2.51 5.41
CA LEU A 118 -2.70 -2.64 4.06
C LEU A 118 -1.36 -3.39 4.08
N PHE A 119 -0.50 -3.05 5.03
CA PHE A 119 0.85 -3.58 5.13
C PHE A 119 0.90 -4.87 5.95
N GLY A 120 0.98 -6.01 5.26
CA GLY A 120 1.08 -7.34 5.83
C GLY A 120 -0.22 -8.15 5.78
N HIS A 121 -1.40 -7.52 5.85
CA HIS A 121 -2.67 -8.21 5.69
C HIS A 121 -3.11 -8.24 4.21
N TRP A 122 -3.44 -7.10 3.63
CA TRP A 122 -3.85 -7.02 2.22
C TRP A 122 -2.68 -7.15 1.25
N TRP A 123 -1.56 -6.55 1.59
CA TRP A 123 -0.30 -6.60 0.84
C TRP A 123 0.79 -7.22 1.69
N PHE A 124 1.06 -8.50 1.47
CA PHE A 124 2.00 -9.28 2.29
C PHE A 124 3.41 -8.69 2.31
N GLU A 125 3.87 -8.18 1.18
CA GLU A 125 5.19 -7.59 1.01
C GLU A 125 5.25 -6.14 1.52
N GLY A 126 4.10 -5.54 1.86
CA GLY A 126 4.00 -4.15 2.32
C GLY A 126 4.95 -3.76 3.45
N PRO A 127 5.13 -4.57 4.52
CA PRO A 127 6.11 -4.27 5.57
C PRO A 127 7.55 -4.17 5.06
N LYS A 128 7.94 -5.00 4.08
CA LYS A 128 9.26 -4.92 3.45
C LYS A 128 9.41 -3.66 2.60
N PHE A 129 8.36 -3.31 1.86
CA PHE A 129 8.32 -2.05 1.12
C PHE A 129 8.57 -0.87 2.05
N LEU A 130 7.86 -0.77 3.17
CA LEU A 130 8.09 0.27 4.17
C LEU A 130 9.51 0.25 4.71
N SER A 131 10.04 -0.93 5.02
CA SER A 131 11.42 -1.09 5.50
C SER A 131 12.43 -0.51 4.50
N HIS A 132 12.28 -0.82 3.21
CA HIS A 132 13.13 -0.24 2.17
C HIS A 132 12.97 1.28 2.06
N LEU A 133 11.77 1.81 2.18
CA LEU A 133 11.56 3.26 2.20
C LEU A 133 12.34 3.93 3.35
N PHE A 134 12.25 3.39 4.56
CA PHE A 134 12.96 3.93 5.71
C PHE A 134 14.49 3.85 5.55
N ILE A 135 15.00 2.75 5.05
CA ILE A 135 16.45 2.56 4.86
C ILE A 135 17.00 3.47 3.76
N LYS A 136 16.28 3.59 2.63
CA LYS A 136 16.79 4.24 1.43
C LYS A 136 16.44 5.72 1.30
N SER A 137 15.41 6.21 2.00
CA SER A 137 14.92 7.59 1.87
C SER A 137 16.01 8.65 2.09
N LYS A 138 16.86 8.46 3.11
CA LYS A 138 17.96 9.39 3.41
C LYS A 138 18.97 9.47 2.25
N LYS A 139 19.29 8.34 1.60
CA LYS A 139 20.19 8.30 0.44
C LYS A 139 19.60 9.06 -0.75
N GLU A 140 18.29 9.03 -0.90
CA GLU A 140 17.57 9.78 -1.94
C GLU A 140 17.36 11.26 -1.59
N GLY A 141 17.77 11.69 -0.40
CA GLY A 141 17.58 13.06 0.08
C GLY A 141 16.16 13.35 0.57
N ILE A 142 15.38 12.30 0.87
CA ILE A 142 14.02 12.42 1.39
C ILE A 142 14.06 12.18 2.90
N LYS A 143 13.51 13.12 3.67
CA LYS A 143 13.37 12.99 5.11
C LYS A 143 11.97 12.49 5.46
N LEU A 144 11.89 11.30 6.03
CA LEU A 144 10.64 10.77 6.60
C LEU A 144 10.47 11.34 8.02
N ILE A 145 9.33 11.94 8.28
CA ILE A 145 9.02 12.60 9.55
C ILE A 145 7.61 12.27 10.02
N THR A 146 7.36 12.44 11.29
CA THR A 146 6.00 12.34 11.84
C THR A 146 5.22 13.63 11.58
N LEU A 147 3.87 13.54 11.61
CA LEU A 147 3.00 14.71 11.51
C LEU A 147 3.29 15.74 12.62
N LYS A 148 3.68 15.27 13.81
CA LYS A 148 4.07 16.17 14.92
C LYS A 148 5.36 16.92 14.62
N GLU A 149 6.33 16.30 14.00
CA GLU A 149 7.57 16.95 13.57
C GLU A 149 7.31 17.94 12.44
N SER A 150 6.44 17.62 11.50
CA SER A 150 6.10 18.53 10.40
C SER A 150 5.53 19.86 10.89
N LEU A 151 4.69 19.84 11.94
CA LEU A 151 4.16 21.07 12.55
C LEU A 151 5.25 21.99 13.14
N LYS A 152 6.38 21.42 13.54
CA LYS A 152 7.52 22.21 14.05
C LYS A 152 8.37 22.79 12.94
N LEU A 153 8.41 22.13 11.79
CA LEU A 153 9.22 22.53 10.64
C LEU A 153 8.49 23.52 9.74
N THR A 154 7.16 23.56 9.78
CA THR A 154 6.34 24.43 8.93
C THR A 154 6.29 25.84 9.53
N PRO A 155 6.91 26.86 8.90
CA PRO A 155 7.04 28.21 9.48
C PRO A 155 5.71 28.98 9.51
N LYS A 156 4.78 28.64 8.61
CA LYS A 156 3.45 29.23 8.55
C LYS A 156 2.41 28.15 8.34
N ILE A 157 1.51 28.01 9.31
CA ILE A 157 0.33 27.12 9.23
C ILE A 157 -0.85 27.96 8.78
N GLN A 158 -1.50 27.55 7.69
CA GLN A 158 -2.68 28.21 7.19
C GLN A 158 -3.88 27.88 8.07
N LEU A 159 -4.71 28.86 8.34
CA LEU A 159 -6.03 28.64 8.91
C LEU A 159 -6.97 28.19 7.79
N CYS A 160 -7.64 27.08 7.97
CA CYS A 160 -8.64 26.57 7.04
C CYS A 160 -9.88 26.10 7.78
N ASN A 161 -11.00 26.14 7.08
CA ASN A 161 -12.26 25.55 7.51
C ASN A 161 -12.62 24.45 6.51
N PRO A 162 -12.18 23.21 6.71
CA PRO A 162 -12.40 22.13 5.76
C PRO A 162 -13.90 21.82 5.65
N SER A 163 -14.36 21.57 4.43
CA SER A 163 -15.72 21.06 4.22
C SER A 163 -15.89 19.68 4.85
N PRO A 164 -17.09 19.32 5.31
CA PRO A 164 -17.41 17.96 5.69
C PRO A 164 -17.04 17.00 4.57
N SER A 165 -16.27 15.99 4.88
CA SER A 165 -15.80 15.02 3.91
C SER A 165 -15.58 13.66 4.57
N SER A 166 -15.43 12.63 3.77
CA SER A 166 -15.16 11.28 4.23
C SER A 166 -14.00 10.65 3.45
N TRP A 167 -13.62 9.48 3.91
CA TRP A 167 -12.67 8.59 3.27
C TRP A 167 -13.19 7.99 1.95
N GLY A 168 -14.48 8.03 1.70
CA GLY A 168 -15.12 7.45 0.52
C GLY A 168 -14.76 8.16 -0.77
N GLN A 169 -15.11 7.52 -1.88
CA GLN A 169 -14.90 8.03 -3.22
C GLN A 169 -15.49 9.44 -3.36
N GLY A 170 -14.69 10.36 -3.88
CA GLY A 170 -15.07 11.76 -4.03
C GLY A 170 -15.24 12.55 -2.71
N GLY A 171 -14.86 11.95 -1.56
CA GLY A 171 -15.05 12.55 -0.24
C GLY A 171 -16.47 12.44 0.30
N PHE A 172 -17.33 11.66 -0.35
CA PHE A 172 -18.74 11.48 0.05
C PHE A 172 -18.92 10.36 1.08
N HIS A 173 -20.05 10.39 1.79
CA HIS A 173 -20.37 9.45 2.86
C HIS A 173 -21.21 8.25 2.41
N ASN A 174 -21.34 7.98 1.12
CA ASN A 174 -22.25 7.00 0.55
C ASN A 174 -22.07 5.57 1.08
N TYR A 175 -20.86 5.21 1.51
CA TYR A 175 -20.58 3.90 2.10
C TYR A 175 -21.08 3.76 3.54
N TRP A 176 -21.19 4.88 4.28
CA TRP A 176 -21.52 4.86 5.70
C TRP A 176 -22.91 5.44 5.99
N LEU A 177 -23.44 6.25 5.08
CA LEU A 177 -24.72 6.95 5.22
C LEU A 177 -25.64 6.67 4.02
N ASN A 178 -25.65 5.46 3.51
CA ASN A 178 -26.62 5.04 2.51
C ASN A 178 -27.91 4.55 3.20
N LYS A 179 -29.04 4.80 2.55
CA LYS A 179 -30.33 4.30 2.97
C LYS A 179 -30.60 2.91 2.37
#